data_f5493604e83080c56c2c80c022662e14
#
_entry.id   f5493604e83080c56c2c80c022662e14
#
_cell.length_a   1.000
_cell.length_b   1.000
_cell.length_c   1.000
_cell.angle_alpha   90.00
_cell.angle_beta   90.00
_cell.angle_gamma   90.00
#
_symmetry.space_group_name_H-M   'P 1'
#
loop_
_entity.id
_entity.type
_entity.pdbx_description
1 polymer ?
#
loop_
_entity_poly.entity_id
_entity_poly.type
_entity_poly.pdbx_seq_one_letter_code
_entity_poly.pdbx_strand_id
1 'polypeptide(L)'
;MTNRERYQRAFSTLQPSRAWNMEEPIMKPKRKLLPRFVLVTAVVVLVMAMMAGAYAVNLGGIQRTVQVWIHGEQTDAVLDVAAGEYTLTYTDENGEEHQQMGGGKAFDVFGRERDVTEEEIMEHLDMPDVEYRGDGTVWVNYHGSATEITDRFEDGVCYVQVNDGGKTLYLTVKDGGGYCVSETKYQSPDSFN
;
A
#
# COMPACT_ATOMS: atom_id res chain seq x y z
N MET A 1 54.77 -63.97 32.28
CA MET A 1 53.94 -62.78 31.90
C MET A 1 54.13 -62.50 30.41
N THR A 2 53.13 -62.77 29.61
CA THR A 2 53.23 -62.65 28.17
C THR A 2 53.04 -61.18 27.74
N ASN A 3 53.57 -60.81 26.59
CA ASN A 3 53.40 -59.42 26.07
C ASN A 3 51.92 -59.07 25.94
N ARG A 4 51.02 -59.99 25.72
CA ARG A 4 49.60 -59.81 25.64
C ARG A 4 49.00 -59.37 26.99
N GLU A 5 49.45 -59.91 28.09
CA GLU A 5 49.01 -59.54 29.44
C GLU A 5 49.49 -58.19 29.85
N ARG A 6 50.68 -57.75 29.38
CA ARG A 6 51.19 -56.42 29.59
C ARG A 6 50.36 -55.35 28.82
N TYR A 7 49.99 -55.68 27.59
CA TYR A 7 49.11 -54.78 26.77
C TYR A 7 47.72 -54.66 27.40
N GLN A 8 47.12 -55.78 27.81
CA GLN A 8 45.79 -55.72 28.43
C GLN A 8 45.79 -54.89 29.72
N ARG A 9 46.85 -54.94 30.50
CA ARG A 9 46.99 -54.22 31.75
C ARG A 9 47.22 -52.72 31.48
N ALA A 10 47.95 -52.33 30.43
CA ALA A 10 48.14 -50.94 30.01
C ALA A 10 46.86 -50.31 29.52
N PHE A 11 46.02 -51.04 28.80
CA PHE A 11 44.77 -50.54 28.29
C PHE A 11 43.60 -50.55 29.28
N SER A 12 43.64 -51.43 30.31
CA SER A 12 42.61 -51.46 31.35
C SER A 12 42.64 -50.29 32.29
N THR A 13 43.74 -49.52 32.32
CA THR A 13 43.84 -48.26 33.06
C THR A 13 43.36 -47.01 32.29
N LEU A 14 43.10 -47.16 30.99
CA LEU A 14 42.47 -46.14 30.21
C LEU A 14 40.95 -46.22 30.44
N GLN A 15 40.45 -45.60 31.50
CA GLN A 15 39.02 -45.35 31.60
C GLN A 15 38.64 -44.45 30.43
N PRO A 16 37.65 -44.85 29.60
CA PRO A 16 37.11 -43.90 28.62
C PRO A 16 36.63 -42.69 29.40
N SER A 17 37.22 -41.53 29.14
CA SER A 17 36.82 -40.32 29.80
C SER A 17 35.32 -40.13 29.52
N ARG A 18 34.56 -40.06 30.59
CA ARG A 18 33.09 -39.91 30.59
C ARG A 18 32.63 -38.60 29.97
N ALA A 19 33.51 -37.90 29.27
CA ALA A 19 33.34 -36.53 28.79
C ALA A 19 32.99 -36.44 27.32
N TRP A 20 32.75 -37.51 26.59
CA TRP A 20 32.42 -37.42 25.18
C TRP A 20 31.03 -37.96 24.86
N ASN A 21 30.04 -37.74 25.75
CA ASN A 21 28.68 -37.56 25.28
C ASN A 21 28.57 -36.12 24.74
N MET A 22 29.12 -35.92 23.56
CA MET A 22 28.61 -34.86 22.70
C MET A 22 27.26 -35.30 22.17
N GLU A 23 26.23 -35.25 23.01
CA GLU A 23 24.97 -34.79 22.56
C GLU A 23 25.19 -33.29 22.26
N GLU A 24 25.70 -33.00 21.08
CA GLU A 24 25.51 -31.68 20.54
C GLU A 24 24.01 -31.39 20.65
N PRO A 25 23.59 -30.37 21.42
CA PRO A 25 22.22 -29.93 21.33
C PRO A 25 22.10 -29.52 19.87
N ILE A 26 21.33 -30.30 19.10
CA ILE A 26 20.83 -29.85 17.81
C ILE A 26 20.10 -28.58 18.14
N MET A 27 20.80 -27.46 18.06
CA MET A 27 20.20 -26.14 18.08
C MET A 27 19.34 -26.11 16.83
N LYS A 28 18.09 -26.57 16.98
CA LYS A 28 17.06 -26.24 16.02
C LYS A 28 17.12 -24.73 15.90
N PRO A 29 17.46 -24.18 14.73
CA PRO A 29 17.45 -22.74 14.58
C PRO A 29 16.05 -22.29 15.01
N LYS A 30 15.95 -21.59 16.14
CA LYS A 30 14.73 -20.86 16.48
C LYS A 30 14.54 -19.93 15.31
N ARG A 31 13.66 -20.30 14.39
CA ARG A 31 13.15 -19.37 13.38
C ARG A 31 12.58 -18.23 14.20
N LYS A 32 13.38 -17.18 14.37
CA LYS A 32 12.89 -15.91 14.82
C LYS A 32 11.92 -15.52 13.72
N LEU A 33 10.62 -15.67 14.01
CA LEU A 33 9.59 -15.02 13.22
C LEU A 33 9.96 -13.55 13.32
N LEU A 34 10.58 -13.04 12.28
CA LEU A 34 10.78 -11.59 12.13
C LEU A 34 9.39 -11.00 12.30
N PRO A 35 9.21 -10.05 13.22
CA PRO A 35 7.91 -9.43 13.40
C PRO A 35 7.47 -8.90 12.02
N ARG A 36 6.21 -9.13 11.66
CA ARG A 36 5.64 -8.72 10.36
C ARG A 36 6.03 -7.29 9.95
N PHE A 37 6.17 -6.41 10.94
CA PHE A 37 6.64 -5.02 10.75
C PHE A 37 8.03 -4.89 10.13
N VAL A 38 8.98 -5.80 10.45
CA VAL A 38 10.33 -5.77 9.86
C VAL A 38 10.29 -6.21 8.39
N LEU A 39 9.37 -7.09 8.03
CA LEU A 39 9.21 -7.54 6.64
C LEU A 39 8.60 -6.44 5.78
N VAL A 40 7.59 -5.73 6.29
CA VAL A 40 6.95 -4.60 5.60
C VAL A 40 7.95 -3.45 5.39
N THR A 41 8.72 -3.08 6.43
CA THR A 41 9.76 -2.04 6.29
C THR A 41 10.88 -2.46 5.32
N ALA A 42 11.25 -3.74 5.25
CA ALA A 42 12.25 -4.20 4.30
C ALA A 42 11.76 -4.16 2.85
N VAL A 43 10.47 -4.43 2.61
CA VAL A 43 9.86 -4.32 1.27
C VAL A 43 9.76 -2.87 0.83
N VAL A 44 9.33 -1.96 1.71
CA VAL A 44 9.27 -0.51 1.44
C VAL A 44 10.67 0.05 1.13
N VAL A 45 11.70 -0.34 1.89
CA VAL A 45 13.08 0.07 1.62
C VAL A 45 13.61 -0.52 0.30
N LEU A 46 13.22 -1.75 -0.06
CA LEU A 46 13.63 -2.37 -1.32
C LEU A 46 12.95 -1.69 -2.53
N VAL A 47 11.66 -1.35 -2.41
CA VAL A 47 10.92 -0.59 -3.43
C VAL A 47 11.53 0.80 -3.61
N MET A 48 11.84 1.51 -2.53
CA MET A 48 12.54 2.80 -2.61
C MET A 48 13.95 2.69 -3.21
N ALA A 49 14.69 1.59 -2.96
CA ALA A 49 16.01 1.38 -3.55
C ALA A 49 15.95 1.06 -5.06
N MET A 50 14.92 0.36 -5.54
CA MET A 50 14.70 0.14 -6.96
C MET A 50 14.29 1.43 -7.69
N MET A 51 13.53 2.30 -7.02
CA MET A 51 13.13 3.60 -7.57
C MET A 51 14.28 4.62 -7.61
N ALA A 52 15.22 4.57 -6.67
CA ALA A 52 16.44 5.39 -6.74
C ALA A 52 17.26 5.12 -8.01
N GLY A 53 17.16 3.90 -8.58
CA GLY A 53 17.75 3.55 -9.88
C GLY A 53 16.97 4.11 -11.09
N ALA A 54 15.66 4.32 -10.95
CA ALA A 54 14.81 4.90 -11.99
C ALA A 54 14.93 6.44 -12.08
N TYR A 55 15.35 7.10 -11.00
CA TYR A 55 15.62 8.55 -10.97
C TYR A 55 16.63 9.02 -12.05
N ALA A 56 17.50 8.13 -12.51
CA ALA A 56 18.51 8.47 -13.49
C ALA A 56 17.98 8.57 -14.94
N VAL A 57 16.74 8.19 -15.21
CA VAL A 57 16.17 8.09 -16.57
C VAL A 57 14.98 9.03 -16.80
N ASN A 58 14.40 9.63 -15.75
CA ASN A 58 13.20 10.46 -15.88
C ASN A 58 13.57 11.92 -16.25
N LEU A 59 13.74 12.14 -17.54
CA LEU A 59 14.01 13.46 -18.13
C LEU A 59 12.69 14.25 -18.23
N GLY A 60 12.24 14.83 -17.10
CA GLY A 60 11.18 15.84 -17.11
C GLY A 60 9.95 15.58 -16.23
N GLY A 61 9.86 14.48 -15.50
CA GLY A 61 8.81 14.23 -14.50
C GLY A 61 9.26 14.57 -13.08
N ILE A 62 8.29 14.85 -12.20
CA ILE A 62 8.52 14.99 -10.76
C ILE A 62 8.08 13.69 -10.11
N GLN A 63 9.04 12.95 -9.54
CA GLN A 63 8.77 11.72 -8.80
C GLN A 63 9.06 11.94 -7.32
N ARG A 64 8.10 11.65 -6.45
CA ARG A 64 8.27 11.76 -5.00
C ARG A 64 7.40 10.76 -4.24
N THR A 65 7.81 10.44 -3.02
CA THR A 65 6.98 9.70 -2.08
C THR A 65 5.96 10.65 -1.46
N VAL A 66 4.70 10.24 -1.47
CA VAL A 66 3.56 10.97 -0.90
C VAL A 66 2.77 10.03 0.00
N GLN A 67 2.04 10.59 0.96
CA GLN A 67 1.03 9.84 1.71
C GLN A 67 -0.33 10.14 1.12
N VAL A 68 -1.04 9.10 0.75
CA VAL A 68 -2.38 9.17 0.16
C VAL A 68 -3.34 8.23 0.90
N TRP A 69 -4.62 8.48 0.75
CA TRP A 69 -5.65 7.60 1.27
C TRP A 69 -6.07 6.62 0.17
N ILE A 70 -5.86 5.32 0.40
CA ILE A 70 -6.25 4.24 -0.51
C ILE A 70 -7.24 3.36 0.24
N HIS A 71 -8.45 3.22 -0.27
CA HIS A 71 -9.52 2.43 0.36
C HIS A 71 -9.75 2.76 1.85
N GLY A 72 -9.54 4.03 2.24
CA GLY A 72 -9.70 4.49 3.60
C GLY A 72 -8.48 4.30 4.51
N GLU A 73 -7.36 3.79 4.01
CA GLU A 73 -6.12 3.62 4.75
C GLU A 73 -5.03 4.57 4.24
N GLN A 74 -4.27 5.14 5.17
CA GLN A 74 -3.15 6.01 4.83
C GLN A 74 -1.98 5.15 4.33
N THR A 75 -1.58 5.34 3.07
CA THR A 75 -0.60 4.53 2.37
C THR A 75 0.51 5.41 1.81
N ASP A 76 1.76 4.97 1.98
CA ASP A 76 2.90 5.57 1.32
C ASP A 76 2.92 5.13 -0.16
N ALA A 77 2.90 6.09 -1.06
CA ALA A 77 2.89 5.86 -2.50
C ALA A 77 3.95 6.69 -3.21
N VAL A 78 4.34 6.27 -4.39
CA VAL A 78 5.20 7.04 -5.28
C VAL A 78 4.35 7.71 -6.33
N LEU A 79 4.37 9.02 -6.33
CA LEU A 79 3.72 9.86 -7.31
C LEU A 79 4.74 10.28 -8.38
N ASP A 80 4.46 9.97 -9.64
CA ASP A 80 5.18 10.43 -10.81
C ASP A 80 4.24 11.32 -11.62
N VAL A 81 4.64 12.58 -11.84
CA VAL A 81 3.84 13.57 -12.56
C VAL A 81 4.58 14.05 -13.79
N ALA A 82 3.97 13.92 -14.96
CA ALA A 82 4.52 14.39 -16.22
C ALA A 82 3.41 14.91 -17.15
N ALA A 83 3.54 16.14 -17.63
CA ALA A 83 2.67 16.75 -18.64
C ALA A 83 1.15 16.73 -18.30
N GLY A 84 0.82 16.87 -17.01
CA GLY A 84 -0.58 16.85 -16.51
C GLY A 84 -1.16 15.45 -16.33
N GLU A 85 -0.35 14.42 -16.51
CA GLU A 85 -0.69 13.03 -16.16
C GLU A 85 0.08 12.62 -14.91
N TYR A 86 -0.48 11.67 -14.15
CA TYR A 86 0.22 11.09 -13.01
C TYR A 86 0.12 9.57 -12.99
N THR A 87 1.13 8.97 -12.42
CA THR A 87 1.12 7.56 -12.01
C THR A 87 1.39 7.50 -10.51
N LEU A 88 0.49 6.86 -9.78
CA LEU A 88 0.62 6.58 -8.37
C LEU A 88 0.92 5.10 -8.21
N THR A 89 2.06 4.76 -7.62
CA THR A 89 2.47 3.37 -7.35
C THR A 89 2.52 3.14 -5.85
N TYR A 90 1.82 2.12 -5.37
CA TYR A 90 1.80 1.74 -3.96
C TYR A 90 1.80 0.23 -3.79
N THR A 91 2.10 -0.22 -2.57
CA THR A 91 2.09 -1.65 -2.22
C THR A 91 1.00 -1.88 -1.18
N ASP A 92 0.15 -2.86 -1.41
CA ASP A 92 -0.93 -3.22 -0.48
C ASP A 92 -0.41 -4.03 0.73
N GLU A 93 -1.31 -4.38 1.64
CA GLU A 93 -1.00 -5.17 2.84
C GLU A 93 -0.46 -6.58 2.54
N ASN A 94 -0.75 -7.12 1.35
CA ASN A 94 -0.29 -8.43 0.91
C ASN A 94 1.10 -8.37 0.28
N GLY A 95 1.63 -7.15 0.05
CA GLY A 95 2.90 -6.92 -0.62
C GLY A 95 2.77 -6.90 -2.14
N GLU A 96 1.56 -6.77 -2.69
CA GLU A 96 1.32 -6.63 -4.12
C GLU A 96 1.44 -5.16 -4.53
N GLU A 97 2.13 -4.91 -5.66
CA GLU A 97 2.30 -3.58 -6.21
C GLU A 97 1.10 -3.21 -7.09
N HIS A 98 0.53 -2.07 -6.84
CA HIS A 98 -0.59 -1.50 -7.60
C HIS A 98 -0.18 -0.18 -8.23
N GLN A 99 -0.75 0.09 -9.41
CA GLN A 99 -0.58 1.35 -10.11
C GLN A 99 -1.94 1.96 -10.44
N GLN A 100 -2.08 3.22 -10.08
CA GLN A 100 -3.22 4.05 -10.45
C GLN A 100 -2.72 5.19 -11.33
N MET A 101 -3.36 5.40 -12.47
CA MET A 101 -3.03 6.45 -13.40
C MET A 101 -4.21 7.41 -13.55
N GLY A 102 -3.89 8.66 -13.72
CA GLY A 102 -4.89 9.69 -13.96
C GLY A 102 -4.25 10.95 -14.55
N GLY A 103 -5.02 11.98 -14.65
CA GLY A 103 -4.58 13.26 -15.17
C GLY A 103 -5.69 13.98 -15.92
N GLY A 104 -5.35 15.08 -16.56
CA GLY A 104 -6.31 15.85 -17.30
C GLY A 104 -5.80 17.22 -17.72
N LYS A 105 -6.74 18.05 -18.15
CA LYS A 105 -6.52 19.44 -18.45
C LYS A 105 -7.37 20.30 -17.52
N ALA A 106 -6.75 21.30 -16.93
CA ALA A 106 -7.43 22.36 -16.21
C ALA A 106 -7.62 23.56 -17.13
N PHE A 107 -8.52 24.47 -16.75
CA PHE A 107 -8.71 25.73 -17.45
C PHE A 107 -8.20 26.88 -16.58
N ASP A 108 -7.44 27.79 -17.20
CA ASP A 108 -7.03 29.02 -16.54
C ASP A 108 -8.20 30.02 -16.43
N VAL A 109 -7.97 31.11 -15.76
CA VAL A 109 -8.98 32.18 -15.57
C VAL A 109 -9.48 32.83 -16.87
N PHE A 110 -8.81 32.56 -17.97
CA PHE A 110 -9.19 33.04 -19.32
C PHE A 110 -9.85 31.94 -20.16
N GLY A 111 -10.08 30.73 -19.57
CA GLY A 111 -10.68 29.58 -20.26
C GLY A 111 -9.74 28.87 -21.21
N ARG A 112 -8.41 29.03 -21.07
CA ARG A 112 -7.41 28.28 -21.86
C ARG A 112 -7.02 27.00 -21.15
N GLU A 113 -6.89 25.93 -21.90
CA GLU A 113 -6.42 24.64 -21.37
C GLU A 113 -4.97 24.73 -20.89
N ARG A 114 -4.70 24.12 -19.76
CA ARG A 114 -3.36 23.86 -19.22
C ARG A 114 -3.28 22.48 -18.60
N ASP A 115 -2.09 22.01 -18.38
CA ASP A 115 -1.88 20.80 -17.60
C ASP A 115 -2.28 21.03 -16.15
N VAL A 116 -2.85 19.99 -15.48
CA VAL A 116 -3.08 20.03 -14.05
C VAL A 116 -1.75 20.09 -13.30
N THR A 117 -1.73 20.85 -12.23
CA THR A 117 -0.55 20.97 -11.37
C THR A 117 -0.48 19.80 -10.39
N GLU A 118 0.68 19.63 -9.78
CA GLU A 118 0.88 18.61 -8.75
C GLU A 118 -0.02 18.85 -7.52
N GLU A 119 -0.22 20.10 -7.12
CA GLU A 119 -1.13 20.46 -6.03
C GLU A 119 -2.57 20.05 -6.34
N GLU A 120 -3.03 20.28 -7.57
CA GLU A 120 -4.38 19.88 -8.01
C GLU A 120 -4.52 18.34 -8.06
N ILE A 121 -3.45 17.63 -8.43
CA ILE A 121 -3.42 16.14 -8.37
C ILE A 121 -3.50 15.69 -6.92
N MET A 122 -2.71 16.27 -6.03
CA MET A 122 -2.74 15.91 -4.60
C MET A 122 -4.09 16.21 -3.96
N GLU A 123 -4.72 17.33 -4.30
CA GLU A 123 -6.07 17.67 -3.85
C GLU A 123 -7.10 16.65 -4.37
N HIS A 124 -6.95 16.18 -5.61
CA HIS A 124 -7.81 15.14 -6.17
C HIS A 124 -7.62 13.79 -5.46
N LEU A 125 -6.38 13.41 -5.15
CA LEU A 125 -6.05 12.18 -4.42
C LEU A 125 -6.49 12.21 -2.95
N ASP A 126 -6.74 13.39 -2.40
CA ASP A 126 -7.25 13.59 -1.03
C ASP A 126 -8.81 13.64 -0.97
N MET A 127 -9.50 13.53 -2.12
CA MET A 127 -10.95 13.49 -2.17
C MET A 127 -11.50 12.11 -1.77
N PRO A 128 -12.78 12.03 -1.32
CA PRO A 128 -13.44 10.76 -1.09
C PRO A 128 -13.43 9.86 -2.32
N ASP A 129 -13.17 8.58 -2.11
CA ASP A 129 -13.20 7.53 -3.13
C ASP A 129 -14.44 6.64 -2.98
N VAL A 130 -14.92 6.10 -4.11
CA VAL A 130 -16.03 5.16 -4.14
C VAL A 130 -15.55 3.81 -4.69
N GLU A 131 -15.55 2.82 -3.82
CA GLU A 131 -15.12 1.47 -4.12
C GLU A 131 -16.31 0.57 -4.45
N TYR A 132 -16.33 0.00 -5.66
CA TYR A 132 -17.29 -1.03 -6.08
C TYR A 132 -16.61 -2.39 -5.94
N ARG A 133 -16.96 -3.15 -4.93
CA ARG A 133 -16.30 -4.43 -4.60
C ARG A 133 -16.85 -5.58 -5.43
N GLY A 134 -16.01 -6.59 -5.62
CA GLY A 134 -16.36 -7.79 -6.38
C GLY A 134 -17.45 -8.65 -5.72
N ASP A 135 -17.78 -8.44 -4.46
CA ASP A 135 -18.89 -9.05 -3.73
C ASP A 135 -20.23 -8.32 -3.94
N GLY A 136 -20.23 -7.24 -4.73
CA GLY A 136 -21.39 -6.41 -5.05
C GLY A 136 -21.68 -5.31 -4.03
N THR A 137 -20.82 -5.11 -3.03
CA THR A 137 -20.95 -3.99 -2.08
C THR A 137 -20.32 -2.73 -2.63
N VAL A 138 -20.86 -1.57 -2.24
CA VAL A 138 -20.36 -0.25 -2.63
C VAL A 138 -20.04 0.54 -1.37
N TRP A 139 -18.84 1.09 -1.33
CA TRP A 139 -18.30 1.80 -0.17
C TRP A 139 -17.83 3.19 -0.53
N VAL A 140 -18.03 4.14 0.36
CA VAL A 140 -17.41 5.48 0.31
C VAL A 140 -16.31 5.52 1.36
N ASN A 141 -15.09 5.73 0.91
CA ASN A 141 -13.89 5.81 1.76
C ASN A 141 -13.41 7.26 1.83
N TYR A 142 -13.11 7.75 3.02
CA TYR A 142 -12.54 9.08 3.23
C TYR A 142 -11.83 9.18 4.58
N HIS A 143 -10.55 9.54 4.60
CA HIS A 143 -9.73 9.81 5.79
C HIS A 143 -9.93 8.80 6.94
N GLY A 144 -9.73 7.50 6.66
CA GLY A 144 -9.88 6.42 7.64
C GLY A 144 -11.33 6.06 7.99
N SER A 145 -12.30 6.67 7.33
CA SER A 145 -13.71 6.33 7.45
C SER A 145 -14.17 5.57 6.22
N ALA A 146 -14.82 4.44 6.41
CA ALA A 146 -15.46 3.66 5.35
C ALA A 146 -16.95 3.52 5.65
N THR A 147 -17.79 3.88 4.70
CA THR A 147 -19.25 3.82 4.82
C THR A 147 -19.85 3.00 3.72
N GLU A 148 -20.52 1.91 4.05
CA GLU A 148 -21.26 1.11 3.08
C GLU A 148 -22.51 1.85 2.62
N ILE A 149 -22.74 1.88 1.32
CA ILE A 149 -23.87 2.55 0.67
C ILE A 149 -24.69 1.64 -0.23
N THR A 150 -24.41 0.33 -0.23
CA THR A 150 -25.01 -0.68 -1.12
C THR A 150 -26.53 -0.59 -1.18
N ASP A 151 -27.20 -0.52 -0.03
CA ASP A 151 -28.67 -0.48 0.10
C ASP A 151 -29.24 0.96 0.05
N ARG A 152 -28.44 1.97 -0.30
CA ARG A 152 -28.85 3.38 -0.27
C ARG A 152 -29.14 3.97 -1.65
N PHE A 153 -29.07 3.16 -2.69
CA PHE A 153 -29.38 3.62 -4.03
C PHE A 153 -30.90 3.70 -4.24
N GLU A 154 -31.35 4.88 -4.69
CA GLU A 154 -32.72 5.14 -5.12
C GLU A 154 -32.68 5.53 -6.61
N ASP A 155 -33.46 4.83 -7.44
CA ASP A 155 -33.46 5.03 -8.90
C ASP A 155 -32.06 5.01 -9.55
N GLY A 156 -31.14 4.16 -9.02
CA GLY A 156 -29.78 4.00 -9.50
C GLY A 156 -28.80 5.09 -9.06
N VAL A 157 -29.17 5.95 -8.11
CA VAL A 157 -28.32 7.03 -7.58
C VAL A 157 -28.32 7.03 -6.06
N CYS A 158 -27.14 7.24 -5.47
CA CYS A 158 -26.98 7.45 -4.03
C CYS A 158 -26.35 8.84 -3.77
N TYR A 159 -26.92 9.59 -2.86
CA TYR A 159 -26.41 10.88 -2.42
C TYR A 159 -25.80 10.74 -1.02
N VAL A 160 -24.47 11.03 -0.94
CA VAL A 160 -23.70 10.88 0.30
C VAL A 160 -23.10 12.21 0.69
N GLN A 161 -23.16 12.52 1.97
CA GLN A 161 -22.49 13.68 2.55
C GLN A 161 -21.36 13.22 3.46
N VAL A 162 -20.16 13.72 3.26
CA VAL A 162 -19.00 13.46 4.09
C VAL A 162 -18.55 14.77 4.75
N ASN A 163 -18.26 14.72 6.05
CA ASN A 163 -17.84 15.89 6.81
C ASN A 163 -16.45 15.65 7.39
N ASP A 164 -15.54 16.59 7.16
CA ASP A 164 -14.20 16.57 7.72
C ASP A 164 -13.77 17.96 8.14
N GLY A 165 -13.44 18.12 9.44
CA GLY A 165 -12.83 19.35 9.98
C GLY A 165 -13.57 20.67 9.72
N GLY A 166 -14.87 20.61 9.36
CA GLY A 166 -15.68 21.78 9.00
C GLY A 166 -15.89 21.96 7.49
N LYS A 167 -15.28 21.10 6.67
CA LYS A 167 -15.55 20.97 5.23
C LYS A 167 -16.62 19.92 5.01
N THR A 168 -17.59 20.21 4.17
CA THR A 168 -18.64 19.27 3.78
C THR A 168 -18.49 18.94 2.30
N LEU A 169 -18.39 17.66 1.99
CA LEU A 169 -18.30 17.14 0.62
C LEU A 169 -19.59 16.41 0.27
N TYR A 170 -20.09 16.67 -0.92
CA TYR A 170 -21.33 16.11 -1.47
C TYR A 170 -20.99 15.14 -2.59
N LEU A 171 -21.28 13.86 -2.41
CA LEU A 171 -21.05 12.83 -3.42
C LEU A 171 -22.36 12.45 -4.07
N THR A 172 -22.37 12.43 -5.41
CA THR A 172 -23.41 11.78 -6.21
C THR A 172 -22.80 10.52 -6.80
N VAL A 173 -23.33 9.36 -6.46
CA VAL A 173 -22.80 8.04 -6.84
C VAL A 173 -23.84 7.30 -7.69
N LYS A 174 -23.42 6.70 -8.81
CA LYS A 174 -24.27 5.89 -9.69
C LYS A 174 -24.10 4.40 -9.39
N ASP A 175 -25.16 3.63 -9.39
CA ASP A 175 -25.14 2.18 -9.17
C ASP A 175 -24.29 1.43 -10.23
N GLY A 176 -24.34 1.87 -11.47
CA GLY A 176 -23.55 1.29 -12.56
C GLY A 176 -22.08 1.69 -12.65
N GLY A 177 -21.56 2.40 -11.65
CA GLY A 177 -20.22 2.98 -11.62
C GLY A 177 -20.22 4.46 -12.00
N GLY A 178 -19.20 5.14 -11.49
CA GLY A 178 -19.02 6.58 -11.62
C GLY A 178 -19.61 7.38 -10.45
N TYR A 179 -18.89 8.39 -10.06
CA TYR A 179 -19.29 9.31 -9.00
C TYR A 179 -18.72 10.71 -9.25
N CYS A 180 -19.30 11.68 -8.58
CA CYS A 180 -18.83 13.07 -8.59
C CYS A 180 -18.80 13.60 -7.16
N VAL A 181 -17.72 14.31 -6.82
CA VAL A 181 -17.55 15.01 -5.54
C VAL A 181 -17.66 16.52 -5.76
N SER A 182 -18.35 17.21 -4.88
CA SER A 182 -18.51 18.67 -4.92
C SER A 182 -18.50 19.24 -3.50
N GLU A 183 -17.93 20.43 -3.34
CA GLU A 183 -17.89 21.16 -2.07
C GLU A 183 -19.15 21.99 -1.80
N THR A 184 -20.02 22.15 -2.78
CA THR A 184 -21.14 23.08 -2.69
C THR A 184 -22.51 22.42 -2.63
N LYS A 185 -22.72 21.39 -3.44
CA LYS A 185 -24.01 20.70 -3.55
C LYS A 185 -23.87 19.39 -4.33
N TYR A 186 -24.85 18.51 -4.22
CA TYR A 186 -24.96 17.35 -5.08
C TYR A 186 -25.05 17.75 -6.55
N GLN A 187 -24.31 17.05 -7.39
CA GLN A 187 -24.36 17.21 -8.83
C GLN A 187 -25.45 16.32 -9.45
N SER A 188 -25.98 16.75 -10.61
CA SER A 188 -26.91 15.88 -11.36
C SER A 188 -26.18 14.63 -11.87
N PRO A 189 -26.74 13.42 -11.73
CA PRO A 189 -26.14 12.19 -12.27
C PRO A 189 -25.90 12.24 -13.79
N ASP A 190 -26.61 13.10 -14.51
CA ASP A 190 -26.44 13.31 -15.96
C ASP A 190 -25.25 14.22 -16.30
N SER A 191 -24.65 14.89 -15.33
CA SER A 191 -23.55 15.84 -15.55
C SER A 191 -22.16 15.19 -15.59
N PHE A 192 -22.05 13.89 -15.30
CA PHE A 192 -20.80 13.13 -15.33
C PHE A 192 -21.03 11.69 -15.79
N ASN A 193 -19.99 11.07 -16.35
CA ASN A 193 -19.99 9.68 -16.82
C ASN A 193 -19.33 8.76 -15.81
#